data_38f3af734e5b399acbd8b32f601cdef0
#
_entry.id   38f3af734e5b399acbd8b32f601cdef0
#
_cell.length_a   1.000
_cell.length_b   1.000
_cell.length_c   1.000
_cell.angle_alpha   90.00
_cell.angle_beta   90.00
_cell.angle_gamma   90.00
#
_symmetry.space_group_name_H-M   'P 1'
#
loop_
_entity.id
_entity.type
_entity.pdbx_description
1 polymer ?
#
loop_
_entity_poly.entity_id
_entity_poly.type
_entity_poly.pdbx_seq_one_letter_code
_entity_poly.pdbx_strand_id
1 'polypeptide(L)'
;SFLDRQVSWMRSKDLHILTSHVFVFTSDGRFAVSHPEGDSASWGLRLRGARPADQGLYECQVNTEPKMKQAVMLTVNGMELI
;
A
#
# COMPACT_ATOMS: atom_id res chain seq x y z
N SER A 1 22.37 -3.14 -3.01
CA SER A 1 22.49 -2.01 -2.08
C SER A 1 21.14 -1.79 -1.41
N PHE A 2 21.16 -1.52 -0.13
CA PHE A 2 19.91 -1.19 0.56
C PHE A 2 19.37 0.18 0.12
N LEU A 3 20.14 0.98 -0.59
CA LEU A 3 19.64 2.20 -1.21
C LEU A 3 18.68 1.89 -2.36
N ASP A 4 18.74 0.67 -2.88
CA ASP A 4 17.86 0.22 -3.96
C ASP A 4 16.63 -0.53 -3.43
N ARG A 5 16.38 -0.40 -2.13
CA ARG A 5 15.25 -1.06 -1.51
C ARG A 5 13.95 -0.52 -2.08
N GLN A 6 13.12 -1.43 -2.58
CA GLN A 6 11.84 -1.07 -3.16
C GLN A 6 10.71 -1.68 -2.36
N VAL A 7 9.69 -0.90 -2.11
CA VAL A 7 8.51 -1.31 -1.38
C VAL A 7 7.34 -1.35 -2.34
N SER A 8 6.65 -2.48 -2.37
CA SER A 8 5.46 -2.69 -3.20
C SER A 8 4.27 -2.96 -2.31
N TRP A 9 3.10 -2.49 -2.72
CA TRP A 9 1.84 -2.75 -2.04
C TRP A 9 0.89 -3.49 -2.95
N MET A 10 0.24 -4.50 -2.40
CA MET A 10 -0.68 -5.36 -3.13
C MET A 10 -1.95 -5.54 -2.32
N ARG A 11 -3.09 -5.56 -3.01
CA ARG A 11 -4.37 -5.90 -2.40
C ARG A 11 -4.51 -7.43 -2.44
N SER A 12 -4.66 -8.05 -1.27
CA SER A 12 -4.57 -9.51 -1.17
C SER A 12 -5.75 -10.24 -1.79
N LYS A 13 -6.95 -9.65 -1.74
CA LYS A 13 -8.16 -10.33 -2.20
C LYS A 13 -8.13 -10.69 -3.70
N ASP A 14 -7.43 -9.90 -4.50
CA ASP A 14 -7.33 -10.13 -5.94
C ASP A 14 -5.90 -10.10 -6.46
N LEU A 15 -4.92 -10.06 -5.56
CA LEU A 15 -3.50 -10.03 -5.88
C LEU A 15 -3.14 -8.87 -6.82
N HIS A 16 -3.88 -7.78 -6.71
CA HIS A 16 -3.67 -6.60 -7.53
C HIS A 16 -2.54 -5.74 -6.98
N ILE A 17 -1.51 -5.52 -7.79
CA ILE A 17 -0.41 -4.65 -7.39
C ILE A 17 -0.86 -3.21 -7.50
N LEU A 18 -0.83 -2.50 -6.39
CA LEU A 18 -1.29 -1.12 -6.31
C LEU A 18 -0.17 -0.15 -6.59
N THR A 19 0.96 -0.34 -5.91
CA THR A 19 2.12 0.53 -6.06
C THR A 19 3.39 -0.29 -6.00
N SER A 20 4.46 0.24 -6.61
CA SER A 20 5.79 -0.30 -6.45
C SER A 20 6.77 0.85 -6.56
N HIS A 21 7.59 1.03 -5.55
CA HIS A 21 8.52 2.14 -5.40
C HIS A 21 7.74 3.47 -5.51
N VAL A 22 8.02 4.31 -6.50
CA VAL A 22 7.32 5.59 -6.70
C VAL A 22 6.15 5.47 -7.68
N PHE A 23 5.94 4.28 -8.27
CA PHE A 23 4.98 4.10 -9.34
C PHE A 23 3.64 3.59 -8.82
N VAL A 24 2.57 4.08 -9.40
CA VAL A 24 1.21 3.60 -9.15
C VAL A 24 0.80 2.77 -10.35
N PHE A 25 0.44 1.50 -10.10
CA PHE A 25 0.11 0.55 -11.16
C PHE A 25 -1.39 0.31 -11.29
N THR A 26 -2.17 0.76 -10.33
CA THR A 26 -3.63 0.62 -10.40
C THR A 26 -4.23 1.80 -11.16
N SER A 27 -5.32 1.54 -11.88
CA SER A 27 -6.09 2.61 -12.52
C SER A 27 -7.01 3.34 -11.54
N ASP A 28 -7.10 2.83 -10.30
CA ASP A 28 -7.91 3.46 -9.26
C ASP A 28 -7.17 4.68 -8.72
N GLY A 29 -7.64 5.87 -9.09
CA GLY A 29 -6.98 7.13 -8.74
C GLY A 29 -7.01 7.47 -7.26
N ARG A 30 -7.65 6.67 -6.42
CA ARG A 30 -7.68 6.90 -4.98
C ARG A 30 -6.40 6.45 -4.27
N PHE A 31 -5.61 5.61 -4.93
CA PHE A 31 -4.37 5.10 -4.38
C PHE A 31 -3.19 5.96 -4.77
N ALA A 32 -2.28 6.15 -3.84
CA ALA A 32 -1.05 6.89 -4.05
C ALA A 32 0.06 6.34 -3.18
N VAL A 33 1.29 6.61 -3.59
CA VAL A 33 2.45 6.31 -2.76
C VAL A 33 2.59 7.41 -1.72
N SER A 34 2.77 7.01 -0.46
CA SER A 34 3.05 7.93 0.63
C SER A 34 4.52 7.81 1.01
N HIS A 35 5.22 8.92 0.97
CA HIS A 35 6.65 8.93 1.25
C HIS A 35 6.99 10.19 2.05
N PRO A 36 7.23 10.04 3.37
CA PRO A 36 7.59 11.18 4.20
C PRO A 36 8.85 11.85 3.70
N GLU A 37 8.83 13.16 3.68
CA GLU A 37 9.98 13.93 3.26
C GLU A 37 11.18 13.64 4.16
N GLY A 38 12.33 13.42 3.54
CA GLY A 38 13.57 13.14 4.27
C GLY A 38 13.72 11.70 4.74
N ASP A 39 12.74 10.85 4.48
CA ASP A 39 12.81 9.43 4.86
C ASP A 39 12.73 8.56 3.62
N SER A 40 13.88 8.08 3.17
CA SER A 40 13.98 7.24 1.98
C SER A 40 13.63 5.78 2.26
N ALA A 41 13.39 5.41 3.52
CA ALA A 41 13.11 4.02 3.89
C ALA A 41 11.63 3.73 4.07
N SER A 42 10.80 4.75 4.24
CA SER A 42 9.37 4.56 4.54
C SER A 42 8.53 4.85 3.31
N TRP A 43 8.01 3.78 2.72
CA TRP A 43 7.11 3.87 1.56
C TRP A 43 5.75 3.32 1.96
N GLY A 44 4.78 4.19 2.09
CA GLY A 44 3.44 3.82 2.48
C GLY A 44 2.47 3.84 1.31
N LEU A 45 1.29 3.31 1.58
CA LEU A 45 0.17 3.34 0.65
C LEU A 45 -0.89 4.30 1.21
N ARG A 46 -1.34 5.21 0.37
CA ARG A 46 -2.43 6.12 0.72
C ARG A 46 -3.65 5.73 -0.08
N LEU A 47 -4.76 5.61 0.60
CA LEU A 47 -6.06 5.39 -0.03
C LEU A 47 -6.98 6.55 0.36
N ARG A 48 -7.40 7.31 -0.63
CA ARG A 48 -8.32 8.44 -0.42
C ARG A 48 -9.76 7.96 -0.57
N GLY A 49 -10.64 8.44 0.29
CA GLY A 49 -12.06 8.12 0.20
C GLY A 49 -12.33 6.63 0.34
N ALA A 50 -11.74 5.99 1.35
CA ALA A 50 -11.92 4.57 1.57
C ALA A 50 -13.39 4.21 1.76
N ARG A 51 -13.80 3.10 1.17
CA ARG A 51 -15.17 2.58 1.21
C ARG A 51 -15.16 1.23 1.92
N PRO A 52 -16.32 0.78 2.42
CA PRO A 52 -16.39 -0.56 3.03
C PRO A 52 -15.89 -1.69 2.13
N ALA A 53 -16.06 -1.56 0.82
CA ALA A 53 -15.58 -2.54 -0.13
C ALA A 53 -14.04 -2.62 -0.18
N ASP A 54 -13.34 -1.61 0.29
CA ASP A 54 -11.88 -1.61 0.33
C ASP A 54 -11.32 -2.35 1.54
N GLN A 55 -12.17 -2.73 2.47
CA GLN A 55 -11.76 -3.44 3.67
C GLN A 55 -11.15 -4.79 3.33
N GLY A 56 -10.09 -5.13 4.01
CA GLY A 56 -9.42 -6.41 3.80
C GLY A 56 -7.93 -6.31 4.02
N LEU A 57 -7.23 -7.35 3.58
CA LEU A 57 -5.78 -7.45 3.72
C LEU A 57 -5.07 -6.77 2.56
N TYR A 58 -4.04 -6.03 2.92
CA TYR A 58 -3.10 -5.45 1.98
C TYR A 58 -1.71 -5.93 2.38
N GLU A 59 -0.89 -6.25 1.41
CA GLU A 59 0.45 -6.78 1.68
C GLU A 59 1.49 -5.79 1.21
N CYS A 60 2.43 -5.51 2.11
CA CYS A 60 3.62 -4.74 1.82
C CYS A 60 4.78 -5.70 1.59
N GLN A 61 5.49 -5.56 0.49
CA GLN A 61 6.68 -6.36 0.20
C GLN A 61 7.88 -5.44 0.03
N VAL A 62 9.00 -5.86 0.61
CA VAL A 62 10.27 -5.19 0.41
C VAL A 62 11.20 -6.15 -0.34
N ASN A 63 11.88 -5.65 -1.35
CA ASN A 63 12.71 -6.46 -2.26
C ASN A 63 14.07 -6.86 -1.68
N THR A 64 14.14 -7.01 -0.37
CA THR A 64 15.34 -7.52 0.28
C THR A 64 15.57 -9.00 -0.03
N GLU A 65 16.75 -9.52 0.31
CA GLU A 65 17.07 -10.93 0.11
C GLU A 65 17.36 -11.56 1.49
N PRO A 66 16.49 -12.43 1.99
CA PRO A 66 15.18 -12.80 1.41
C PRO A 66 14.16 -11.66 1.46
N LYS A 67 13.15 -11.75 0.62
CA LYS A 67 12.07 -10.75 0.60
C LYS A 67 11.35 -10.69 1.93
N MET A 68 11.05 -9.48 2.37
CA MET A 68 10.24 -9.26 3.56
C MET A 68 8.82 -8.92 3.15
N LYS A 69 7.86 -9.52 3.85
CA LYS A 69 6.43 -9.32 3.58
C LYS A 69 5.72 -9.04 4.88
N GLN A 70 4.75 -8.15 4.83
CA GLN A 70 3.91 -7.86 5.97
C GLN A 70 2.48 -7.60 5.51
N ALA A 71 1.54 -8.29 6.13
CA ALA A 71 0.12 -8.07 5.87
C ALA A 71 -0.42 -7.02 6.81
N VAL A 72 -1.26 -6.16 6.28
CA VAL A 72 -1.92 -5.10 7.05
C VAL A 72 -3.41 -5.20 6.79
N MET A 73 -4.20 -5.26 7.86
CA MET A 73 -5.65 -5.27 7.74
C MET A 73 -6.17 -3.85 7.70
N LEU A 74 -6.88 -3.51 6.64
CA LEU A 74 -7.61 -2.25 6.55
C LEU A 74 -9.05 -2.50 6.99
N THR A 75 -9.47 -1.77 8.00
CA THR A 75 -10.87 -1.79 8.45
C THR A 75 -11.49 -0.45 8.14
N VAL A 76 -12.63 -0.48 7.47
CA VAL A 76 -13.34 0.73 7.11
C VAL A 76 -14.68 0.72 7.83
N ASN A 77 -14.86 1.67 8.73
CA ASN A 77 -16.11 1.80 9.47
C ASN A 77 -17.10 2.60 8.63
N GLY A 78 -18.17 1.93 8.24
CA GLY A 78 -19.22 2.57 7.45
C GLY A 78 -20.19 3.36 8.30
N MET A 79 -19.71 4.01 9.35
CA MET A 79 -20.57 4.77 10.23
C MET A 79 -21.04 6.04 9.53
N GLU A 80 -22.34 6.21 9.46
CA GLU A 80 -22.91 7.44 8.98
C GLU A 80 -23.29 8.31 10.16
N LEU A 81 -22.95 9.58 10.05
CA LEU A 81 -23.41 10.58 10.99
C LEU A 81 -24.70 11.17 10.44
N ILE A 82 -25.73 10.98 11.19
CA ILE A 82 -27.03 11.47 10.83
C ILE A 82 -27.30 12.78 11.56
#